data_2241e75fd21ebc9d0767ac6d79ab78d5
#
_entry.id   2241e75fd21ebc9d0767ac6d79ab78d5
#
_cell.length_a   1.000
_cell.length_b   1.000
_cell.length_c   1.000
_cell.angle_alpha   90.00
_cell.angle_beta   90.00
_cell.angle_gamma   90.00
#
_symmetry.space_group_name_H-M   'P 1'
#
loop_
_entity.id
_entity.type
_entity.pdbx_description
1 polymer ?
#
loop_
_entity_poly.entity_id
_entity_poly.type
_entity_poly.pdbx_seq_one_letter_code
_entity_poly.pdbx_strand_id
1 'polypeptide(L)'
;IYTTLLCAPGPLVLSLLGWGLWVQPGTLSTVLGAALAKISLLWLVFELCYRLLSRNGIAQRHFRWTAENNRQLRRRLLTVGLTMVPMTLVIAFGEEWPAQLSNDRIGLVTMVAGLIVISVMLSRAALAYPIHHYSRTLRSVATTLSGGVPLVLVGLIVAGYYFTSARLSGRMIDTFYLALLWILVDATAVRG
;
A
#
# COMPACT_ATOMS: atom_id res chain seq x y z
N ILE A 1 -10.94 17.68 -9.70
CA ILE A 1 -11.34 17.02 -10.97
C ILE A 1 -10.14 16.93 -11.93
N TYR A 2 -9.40 18.02 -12.21
CA TYR A 2 -8.27 18.01 -13.15
C TYR A 2 -7.12 17.07 -12.69
N THR A 3 -6.86 17.04 -11.40
CA THR A 3 -5.77 16.21 -10.81
C THR A 3 -6.11 14.70 -10.88
N THR A 4 -7.37 14.34 -10.68
CA THR A 4 -7.81 12.94 -10.80
C THR A 4 -7.77 12.44 -12.25
N LEU A 5 -8.16 13.28 -13.21
CA LEU A 5 -8.08 12.95 -14.63
C LEU A 5 -6.62 12.70 -15.11
N LEU A 6 -5.67 13.46 -14.59
CA LEU A 6 -4.25 13.29 -14.92
C LEU A 6 -3.60 12.06 -14.27
N CYS A 7 -4.16 11.54 -13.16
CA CYS A 7 -3.67 10.32 -12.50
C CYS A 7 -4.17 9.02 -13.17
N ALA A 8 -5.24 9.11 -13.96
CA ALA A 8 -5.95 7.96 -14.48
C ALA A 8 -5.23 7.16 -15.60
N PRO A 9 -4.50 7.77 -16.55
CA PRO A 9 -4.07 7.05 -17.75
C PRO A 9 -3.15 5.86 -17.47
N GLY A 10 -2.17 5.99 -16.57
CA GLY A 10 -1.27 4.89 -16.23
C GLY A 10 -1.98 3.69 -15.59
N PRO A 11 -2.71 3.89 -14.49
CA PRO A 11 -3.51 2.83 -13.88
C PRO A 11 -4.56 2.23 -14.81
N LEU A 12 -5.22 3.03 -15.65
CA LEU A 12 -6.19 2.53 -16.63
C LEU A 12 -5.57 1.59 -17.66
N VAL A 13 -4.42 1.94 -18.21
CA VAL A 13 -3.69 1.06 -19.15
C VAL A 13 -3.32 -0.26 -18.47
N LEU A 14 -2.82 -0.22 -17.24
CA LEU A 14 -2.50 -1.44 -16.49
C LEU A 14 -3.74 -2.28 -16.17
N SER A 15 -4.85 -1.63 -15.84
CA SER A 15 -6.13 -2.30 -15.57
C SER A 15 -6.69 -2.98 -16.84
N LEU A 16 -6.62 -2.31 -17.99
CA LEU A 16 -7.04 -2.87 -19.27
C LEU A 16 -6.16 -4.04 -19.70
N LEU A 17 -4.84 -3.93 -19.53
CA LEU A 17 -3.91 -5.04 -19.76
C LEU A 17 -4.21 -6.24 -18.83
N GLY A 18 -4.47 -5.95 -17.55
CA GLY A 18 -4.87 -6.97 -16.59
C GLY A 18 -6.16 -7.66 -16.99
N TRP A 19 -7.16 -6.92 -17.43
CA TRP A 19 -8.43 -7.47 -17.89
C TRP A 19 -8.27 -8.29 -19.17
N GLY A 20 -7.47 -7.82 -20.13
CA GLY A 20 -7.16 -8.56 -21.35
C GLY A 20 -6.48 -9.90 -21.08
N LEU A 21 -5.58 -9.95 -20.09
CA LEU A 21 -4.94 -11.20 -19.67
C LEU A 21 -5.90 -12.10 -18.89
N TRP A 22 -6.80 -11.54 -18.11
CA TRP A 22 -7.76 -12.31 -17.32
C TRP A 22 -8.81 -13.03 -18.18
N VAL A 23 -9.15 -12.47 -19.33
CA VAL A 23 -10.09 -13.06 -20.29
C VAL A 23 -9.46 -14.21 -21.10
N GLN A 24 -8.12 -14.30 -21.17
CA GLN A 24 -7.45 -15.37 -21.90
C GLN A 24 -7.48 -16.68 -21.11
N PRO A 25 -7.81 -17.82 -21.77
CA PRO A 25 -7.81 -19.12 -21.12
C PRO A 25 -6.36 -19.56 -20.83
N GLY A 26 -5.97 -19.46 -19.57
CA GLY A 26 -4.65 -19.91 -19.11
C GLY A 26 -4.45 -19.57 -17.63
N THR A 27 -3.94 -20.51 -16.85
CA THR A 27 -3.76 -20.31 -15.42
C THR A 27 -2.78 -19.18 -15.09
N LEU A 28 -1.70 -19.03 -15.86
CA LEU A 28 -0.73 -17.95 -15.71
C LEU A 28 -1.30 -16.58 -16.12
N SER A 29 -2.10 -16.53 -17.19
CA SER A 29 -2.69 -15.28 -17.67
C SER A 29 -3.72 -14.73 -16.68
N THR A 30 -4.53 -15.59 -16.08
CA THR A 30 -5.52 -15.17 -15.05
C THR A 30 -4.84 -14.63 -13.80
N VAL A 31 -3.78 -15.29 -13.31
CA VAL A 31 -3.00 -14.81 -12.14
C VAL A 31 -2.35 -13.47 -12.42
N LEU A 32 -1.67 -13.33 -13.57
CA LEU A 32 -1.06 -12.07 -13.98
C LEU A 32 -2.11 -10.96 -14.17
N GLY A 33 -3.26 -11.30 -14.73
CA GLY A 33 -4.37 -10.38 -14.87
C GLY A 33 -4.87 -9.84 -13.53
N ALA A 34 -5.10 -10.72 -12.56
CA ALA A 34 -5.50 -10.36 -11.21
C ALA A 34 -4.42 -9.53 -10.49
N ALA A 35 -3.15 -9.90 -10.64
CA ALA A 35 -2.04 -9.16 -10.07
C ALA A 35 -1.93 -7.74 -10.64
N LEU A 36 -2.05 -7.59 -11.97
CA LEU A 36 -2.02 -6.29 -12.64
C LEU A 36 -3.20 -5.40 -12.24
N ALA A 37 -4.38 -5.96 -12.05
CA ALA A 37 -5.53 -5.22 -11.56
C ALA A 37 -5.30 -4.67 -10.13
N LYS A 38 -4.74 -5.49 -9.23
CA LYS A 38 -4.38 -5.06 -7.87
C LYS A 38 -3.26 -4.00 -7.90
N ILE A 39 -2.25 -4.17 -8.74
CA ILE A 39 -1.14 -3.19 -8.91
C ILE A 39 -1.65 -1.88 -9.52
N SER A 40 -2.60 -1.94 -10.45
CA SER A 40 -3.23 -0.75 -11.03
C SER A 40 -3.94 0.08 -9.97
N LEU A 41 -4.70 -0.56 -9.08
CA LEU A 41 -5.35 0.11 -7.95
C LEU A 41 -4.32 0.72 -6.99
N LEU A 42 -3.26 -0.03 -6.68
CA LEU A 42 -2.13 0.45 -5.90
C LEU A 42 -1.55 1.73 -6.50
N TRP A 43 -1.23 1.69 -7.77
CA TRP A 43 -0.65 2.84 -8.47
C TRP A 43 -1.58 4.04 -8.43
N LEU A 44 -2.89 3.85 -8.71
CA LEU A 44 -3.88 4.92 -8.68
C LEU A 44 -3.88 5.64 -7.32
N VAL A 45 -3.95 4.88 -6.22
CA VAL A 45 -3.99 5.43 -4.87
C VAL A 45 -2.70 6.18 -4.53
N PHE A 46 -1.54 5.59 -4.84
CA PHE A 46 -0.26 6.22 -4.57
C PHE A 46 -0.01 7.46 -5.44
N GLU A 47 -0.34 7.41 -6.72
CA GLU A 47 -0.24 8.56 -7.63
C GLU A 47 -1.12 9.72 -7.17
N LEU A 48 -2.34 9.41 -6.73
CA LEU A 48 -3.27 10.40 -6.20
C LEU A 48 -2.72 11.04 -4.92
N CYS A 49 -2.25 10.23 -3.96
CA CYS A 49 -1.59 10.72 -2.75
C CYS A 49 -0.34 11.54 -3.07
N TYR A 50 0.46 11.10 -4.02
CA TYR A 50 1.67 11.77 -4.44
C TYR A 50 1.41 13.16 -5.04
N ARG A 51 0.35 13.29 -5.83
CA ARG A 51 -0.07 14.59 -6.42
C ARG A 51 -0.70 15.52 -5.40
N LEU A 52 -1.47 14.98 -4.46
CA LEU A 52 -2.01 15.79 -3.35
C LEU A 52 -0.92 16.38 -2.45
N LEU A 53 0.18 15.63 -2.27
CA LEU A 53 1.37 16.05 -1.54
C LEU A 53 2.33 16.91 -2.39
N SER A 54 2.01 17.21 -3.64
CA SER A 54 2.83 18.04 -4.53
C SER A 54 2.94 19.48 -4.02
N ARG A 55 3.99 20.18 -4.46
CA ARG A 55 4.40 21.53 -4.00
C ARG A 55 3.32 22.62 -4.19
N ASN A 56 2.36 22.40 -5.08
CA ASN A 56 1.16 23.25 -5.27
C ASN A 56 -0.14 22.52 -4.91
N GLY A 57 -0.02 21.38 -4.24
CA GLY A 57 -1.16 20.54 -3.86
C GLY A 57 -1.93 21.11 -2.67
N ILE A 58 -3.09 20.52 -2.47
CA ILE A 58 -4.05 20.90 -1.42
C ILE A 58 -3.41 20.84 -0.02
N ALA A 59 -2.46 19.93 0.20
CA ALA A 59 -1.78 19.75 1.49
C ALA A 59 -0.99 21.01 1.94
N GLN A 60 -0.32 21.70 1.03
CA GLN A 60 0.42 22.94 1.38
C GLN A 60 -0.49 24.14 1.61
N ARG A 61 -1.54 24.28 0.81
CA ARG A 61 -2.44 25.45 0.91
C ARG A 61 -3.33 25.41 2.15
N HIS A 62 -3.62 24.23 2.70
CA HIS A 62 -4.58 24.10 3.78
C HIS A 62 -4.00 23.65 5.11
N PHE A 63 -3.03 22.75 5.12
CA PHE A 63 -2.44 22.22 6.37
C PHE A 63 -1.20 22.97 6.83
N ARG A 64 -0.74 24.00 6.08
CA ARG A 64 0.50 24.77 6.38
C ARG A 64 1.70 23.85 6.66
N TRP A 65 1.74 22.68 6.04
CA TRP A 65 2.84 21.74 6.23
C TRP A 65 4.12 22.33 5.63
N THR A 66 5.21 22.20 6.35
CA THR A 66 6.52 22.66 5.86
C THR A 66 6.91 21.85 4.62
N ALA A 67 7.54 22.52 3.66
CA ALA A 67 7.96 21.89 2.39
C ALA A 67 8.84 20.64 2.62
N GLU A 68 9.64 20.63 3.70
CA GLU A 68 10.51 19.53 4.07
C GLU A 68 9.72 18.29 4.53
N ASN A 69 8.71 18.47 5.39
CA ASN A 69 7.84 17.38 5.83
C ASN A 69 7.10 16.73 4.65
N ASN A 70 6.63 17.53 3.70
CA ASN A 70 5.97 17.06 2.49
C ASN A 70 6.91 16.22 1.61
N ARG A 71 8.17 16.65 1.47
CA ARG A 71 9.19 15.93 0.70
C ARG A 71 9.54 14.58 1.34
N GLN A 72 9.66 14.55 2.67
CA GLN A 72 9.94 13.31 3.40
C GLN A 72 8.76 12.34 3.33
N LEU A 73 7.53 12.82 3.50
CA LEU A 73 6.34 11.98 3.38
C LEU A 73 6.20 11.38 1.98
N ARG A 74 6.41 12.20 0.96
CA ARG A 74 6.38 11.77 -0.44
C ARG A 74 7.40 10.68 -0.75
N ARG A 75 8.64 10.79 -0.23
CA ARG A 75 9.66 9.75 -0.38
C ARG A 75 9.25 8.46 0.32
N ARG A 76 8.73 8.56 1.56
CA ARG A 76 8.27 7.38 2.32
C ARG A 76 7.10 6.69 1.62
N LEU A 77 6.15 7.47 1.12
CA LEU A 77 5.01 6.95 0.37
C LEU A 77 5.47 6.18 -0.87
N LEU A 78 6.42 6.74 -1.62
CA LEU A 78 6.98 6.10 -2.80
C LEU A 78 7.71 4.79 -2.44
N THR A 79 8.48 4.77 -1.36
CA THR A 79 9.15 3.56 -0.88
C THR A 79 8.14 2.48 -0.50
N VAL A 80 7.09 2.84 0.24
CA VAL A 80 6.01 1.90 0.63
C VAL A 80 5.31 1.37 -0.61
N GLY A 81 4.92 2.23 -1.55
CA GLY A 81 4.27 1.81 -2.79
C GLY A 81 5.14 0.85 -3.61
N LEU A 82 6.42 1.19 -3.79
CA LEU A 82 7.35 0.34 -4.53
C LEU A 82 7.56 -1.03 -3.85
N THR A 83 7.57 -1.07 -2.52
CA THR A 83 7.69 -2.32 -1.75
C THR A 83 6.41 -3.16 -1.85
N MET A 84 5.25 -2.53 -1.93
CA MET A 84 3.97 -3.24 -2.04
C MET A 84 3.80 -3.95 -3.39
N VAL A 85 4.42 -3.46 -4.47
CA VAL A 85 4.30 -4.09 -5.81
C VAL A 85 4.75 -5.55 -5.82
N PRO A 86 6.00 -5.89 -5.44
CA PRO A 86 6.42 -7.29 -5.43
C PRO A 86 5.64 -8.14 -4.41
N MET A 87 5.24 -7.56 -3.27
CA MET A 87 4.38 -8.26 -2.31
C MET A 87 3.02 -8.61 -2.91
N THR A 88 2.39 -7.68 -3.64
CA THR A 88 1.10 -7.92 -4.31
C THR A 88 1.21 -9.04 -5.36
N LEU A 89 2.33 -9.11 -6.08
CA LEU A 89 2.60 -10.21 -7.00
C LEU A 89 2.65 -11.55 -6.25
N VAL A 90 3.46 -11.64 -5.19
CA VAL A 90 3.57 -12.89 -4.39
C VAL A 90 2.22 -13.30 -3.82
N ILE A 91 1.43 -12.35 -3.31
CA ILE A 91 0.09 -12.62 -2.78
C ILE A 91 -0.83 -13.14 -3.88
N ALA A 92 -0.86 -12.52 -5.07
CA ALA A 92 -1.69 -12.95 -6.17
C ALA A 92 -1.33 -14.37 -6.66
N PHE A 93 -0.03 -14.69 -6.75
CA PHE A 93 0.42 -16.05 -7.06
C PHE A 93 0.03 -17.04 -5.98
N GLY A 94 0.14 -16.66 -4.71
CA GLY A 94 -0.21 -17.52 -3.58
C GLY A 94 -1.70 -17.79 -3.44
N GLU A 95 -2.56 -16.89 -3.88
CA GLU A 95 -4.01 -17.08 -3.90
C GLU A 95 -4.43 -18.17 -4.91
N GLU A 96 -3.77 -18.24 -6.06
CA GLU A 96 -4.08 -19.21 -7.13
C GLU A 96 -3.34 -20.54 -6.97
N TRP A 97 -2.10 -20.52 -6.45
CA TRP A 97 -1.26 -21.70 -6.30
C TRP A 97 -0.74 -21.89 -4.88
N PRO A 98 -1.62 -22.16 -3.91
CA PRO A 98 -1.23 -22.26 -2.50
C PRO A 98 -0.22 -23.37 -2.22
N ALA A 99 -0.25 -24.48 -2.98
CA ALA A 99 0.69 -25.58 -2.82
C ALA A 99 2.13 -25.21 -3.25
N GLN A 100 2.28 -24.33 -4.23
CA GLN A 100 3.61 -23.91 -4.70
C GLN A 100 4.19 -22.83 -3.79
N LEU A 101 3.34 -22.02 -3.16
CA LEU A 101 3.75 -20.96 -2.27
C LEU A 101 4.61 -21.47 -1.10
N SER A 102 4.32 -22.68 -0.59
CA SER A 102 5.08 -23.28 0.53
C SER A 102 6.54 -23.56 0.19
N ASN A 103 6.87 -23.78 -1.08
CA ASN A 103 8.24 -24.04 -1.57
C ASN A 103 8.91 -22.81 -2.20
N ASP A 104 8.19 -21.69 -2.31
CA ASP A 104 8.69 -20.46 -2.92
C ASP A 104 9.55 -19.66 -1.95
N ARG A 105 10.87 -19.94 -1.96
CA ARG A 105 11.84 -19.20 -1.14
C ARG A 105 11.95 -17.73 -1.54
N ILE A 106 11.80 -17.41 -2.81
CA ILE A 106 11.89 -16.03 -3.32
C ILE A 106 10.68 -15.23 -2.82
N GLY A 107 9.48 -15.78 -2.94
CA GLY A 107 8.27 -15.17 -2.41
C GLY A 107 8.33 -14.97 -0.90
N LEU A 108 8.84 -15.96 -0.16
CA LEU A 108 9.02 -15.86 1.29
C LEU A 108 9.96 -14.70 1.67
N VAL A 109 11.15 -14.62 1.04
CA VAL A 109 12.11 -13.54 1.29
C VAL A 109 11.52 -12.19 0.92
N THR A 110 10.82 -12.11 -0.20
CA THR A 110 10.15 -10.88 -0.65
C THR A 110 9.09 -10.42 0.35
N MET A 111 8.27 -11.33 0.87
CA MET A 111 7.26 -11.03 1.88
C MET A 111 7.86 -10.55 3.19
N VAL A 112 8.86 -11.27 3.71
CA VAL A 112 9.53 -10.89 4.97
C VAL A 112 10.21 -9.53 4.82
N ALA A 113 11.00 -9.33 3.76
CA ALA A 113 11.67 -8.05 3.50
C ALA A 113 10.65 -6.90 3.34
N GLY A 114 9.60 -7.13 2.58
CA GLY A 114 8.52 -6.15 2.36
C GLY A 114 7.83 -5.75 3.66
N LEU A 115 7.44 -6.72 4.49
CA LEU A 115 6.79 -6.47 5.78
C LEU A 115 7.70 -5.70 6.75
N ILE A 116 9.01 -6.01 6.78
CA ILE A 116 9.99 -5.28 7.60
C ILE A 116 10.10 -3.82 7.12
N VAL A 117 10.24 -3.61 5.82
CA VAL A 117 10.32 -2.25 5.25
C VAL A 117 9.05 -1.44 5.56
N ILE A 118 7.87 -2.04 5.36
CA ILE A 118 6.59 -1.40 5.68
C ILE A 118 6.52 -1.07 7.18
N SER A 119 6.87 -2.00 8.07
CA SER A 119 6.90 -1.78 9.52
C SER A 119 7.77 -0.58 9.89
N VAL A 120 9.00 -0.54 9.38
CA VAL A 120 9.94 0.57 9.65
C VAL A 120 9.42 1.90 9.11
N MET A 121 8.85 1.91 7.91
CA MET A 121 8.34 3.14 7.29
C MET A 121 7.10 3.67 8.01
N LEU A 122 6.16 2.79 8.37
CA LEU A 122 4.95 3.16 9.13
C LEU A 122 5.30 3.66 10.54
N SER A 123 6.21 2.97 11.24
CA SER A 123 6.67 3.40 12.57
C SER A 123 7.34 4.77 12.51
N ARG A 124 8.23 4.99 11.53
CA ARG A 124 8.87 6.30 11.32
C ARG A 124 7.87 7.38 10.90
N ALA A 125 6.85 7.04 10.13
CA ALA A 125 5.79 7.97 9.78
C ALA A 125 4.98 8.37 11.02
N ALA A 126 4.54 7.42 11.82
CA ALA A 126 3.77 7.67 13.04
C ALA A 126 4.55 8.50 14.10
N LEU A 127 5.87 8.30 14.20
CA LEU A 127 6.73 9.10 15.10
C LEU A 127 6.98 10.51 14.58
N ALA A 128 7.08 10.70 13.27
CA ALA A 128 7.41 11.99 12.67
C ALA A 128 6.25 13.00 12.68
N TYR A 129 5.01 12.54 12.81
CA TYR A 129 3.83 13.41 12.82
C TYR A 129 3.36 13.66 14.25
N PRO A 130 3.64 14.84 14.85
CA PRO A 130 3.02 15.25 16.08
C PRO A 130 1.55 15.60 15.78
N ILE A 131 0.66 14.63 15.97
CA ILE A 131 -0.78 14.87 15.92
C ILE A 131 -1.13 15.62 17.22
N HIS A 132 -1.07 16.95 17.18
CA HIS A 132 -1.28 17.82 18.33
C HIS A 132 -2.68 17.70 18.97
N HIS A 133 -3.65 17.11 18.28
CA HIS A 133 -5.03 16.98 18.74
C HIS A 133 -5.37 15.64 19.41
N TYR A 134 -4.49 14.62 19.35
CA TYR A 134 -4.77 13.32 19.95
C TYR A 134 -3.99 13.10 21.24
N SER A 135 -4.62 12.40 22.21
CA SER A 135 -3.98 12.05 23.47
C SER A 135 -2.71 11.21 23.24
N ARG A 136 -1.74 11.35 24.15
CA ARG A 136 -0.47 10.61 24.10
C ARG A 136 -0.69 9.10 23.96
N THR A 137 -1.77 8.57 24.56
CA THR A 137 -2.17 7.17 24.53
C THR A 137 -2.58 6.72 23.11
N LEU A 138 -3.41 7.51 22.41
CA LEU A 138 -3.85 7.20 21.04
C LEU A 138 -2.67 7.19 20.05
N ARG A 139 -1.72 8.09 20.22
CA ARG A 139 -0.50 8.12 19.43
C ARG A 139 0.36 6.87 19.66
N SER A 140 0.54 6.46 20.91
CA SER A 140 1.29 5.25 21.26
C SER A 140 0.62 4.02 20.65
N VAL A 141 -0.70 3.87 20.82
CA VAL A 141 -1.47 2.76 20.24
C VAL A 141 -1.36 2.74 18.71
N ALA A 142 -1.54 3.87 18.04
CA ALA A 142 -1.43 3.95 16.59
C ALA A 142 -0.03 3.58 16.10
N THR A 143 1.04 4.03 16.78
CA THR A 143 2.42 3.69 16.44
C THR A 143 2.71 2.21 16.64
N THR A 144 2.24 1.64 17.76
CA THR A 144 2.44 0.22 18.08
C THR A 144 1.66 -0.66 17.12
N LEU A 145 0.44 -0.31 16.77
CA LEU A 145 -0.37 -1.06 15.81
C LEU A 145 0.22 -0.99 14.39
N SER A 146 0.58 0.21 13.93
CA SER A 146 1.08 0.40 12.56
C SER A 146 2.41 -0.30 12.31
N GLY A 147 3.31 -0.32 13.29
CA GLY A 147 4.59 -1.02 13.19
C GLY A 147 4.51 -2.48 13.63
N GLY A 148 3.67 -2.80 14.62
CA GLY A 148 3.56 -4.13 15.22
C GLY A 148 2.84 -5.13 14.31
N VAL A 149 1.78 -4.74 13.62
CA VAL A 149 1.03 -5.65 12.75
C VAL A 149 1.91 -6.31 11.68
N PRO A 150 2.72 -5.58 10.89
CA PRO A 150 3.63 -6.22 9.94
C PRO A 150 4.65 -7.15 10.60
N LEU A 151 5.15 -6.81 11.79
CA LEU A 151 6.10 -7.66 12.53
C LEU A 151 5.45 -8.96 13.02
N VAL A 152 4.20 -8.92 13.46
CA VAL A 152 3.44 -10.13 13.82
C VAL A 152 3.29 -11.03 12.59
N LEU A 153 3.05 -10.47 11.41
CA LEU A 153 2.99 -11.24 10.16
C LEU A 153 4.34 -11.89 9.81
N VAL A 154 5.45 -11.20 10.04
CA VAL A 154 6.79 -11.81 9.93
C VAL A 154 6.95 -12.96 10.92
N GLY A 155 6.52 -12.78 12.17
CA GLY A 155 6.53 -13.85 13.18
C GLY A 155 5.74 -15.08 12.74
N LEU A 156 4.57 -14.90 12.11
CA LEU A 156 3.77 -15.98 11.54
C LEU A 156 4.51 -16.72 10.41
N ILE A 157 5.22 -16.00 9.55
CA ILE A 157 6.03 -16.62 8.49
C ILE A 157 7.12 -17.50 9.11
N VAL A 158 7.85 -16.99 10.12
CA VAL A 158 8.90 -17.73 10.81
C VAL A 158 8.34 -18.94 11.54
N ALA A 159 7.12 -18.86 12.09
CA ALA A 159 6.42 -19.95 12.72
C ALA A 159 5.89 -21.01 11.72
N GLY A 160 6.09 -20.82 10.42
CA GLY A 160 5.64 -21.75 9.37
C GLY A 160 4.26 -21.47 8.80
N TYR A 161 3.57 -20.41 9.25
CA TYR A 161 2.24 -20.04 8.77
C TYR A 161 2.32 -19.07 7.57
N TYR A 162 3.14 -19.42 6.56
CA TYR A 162 3.39 -18.53 5.41
C TYR A 162 2.12 -18.16 4.64
N PHE A 163 1.28 -19.16 4.32
CA PHE A 163 0.02 -18.94 3.60
C PHE A 163 -0.93 -17.99 4.35
N THR A 164 -1.10 -18.22 5.65
CA THR A 164 -1.93 -17.35 6.50
C THR A 164 -1.39 -15.93 6.54
N SER A 165 -0.08 -15.77 6.68
CA SER A 165 0.57 -14.46 6.66
C SER A 165 0.41 -13.75 5.32
N ALA A 166 0.56 -14.46 4.18
CA ALA A 166 0.35 -13.89 2.86
C ALA A 166 -1.09 -13.38 2.69
N ARG A 167 -2.07 -14.15 3.11
CA ARG A 167 -3.50 -13.78 3.04
C ARG A 167 -3.85 -12.60 3.93
N LEU A 168 -3.32 -12.57 5.15
CA LEU A 168 -3.48 -11.44 6.08
C LEU A 168 -2.77 -10.19 5.56
N SER A 169 -1.60 -10.34 4.94
CA SER A 169 -0.89 -9.21 4.32
C SER A 169 -1.69 -8.59 3.18
N GLY A 170 -2.38 -9.41 2.37
CA GLY A 170 -3.31 -8.92 1.36
C GLY A 170 -4.42 -8.06 1.98
N ARG A 171 -5.07 -8.54 3.04
CA ARG A 171 -6.10 -7.79 3.75
C ARG A 171 -5.57 -6.50 4.40
N MET A 172 -4.34 -6.54 4.91
CA MET A 172 -3.68 -5.35 5.46
C MET A 172 -3.46 -4.30 4.36
N ILE A 173 -3.02 -4.71 3.18
CA ILE A 173 -2.85 -3.84 2.01
C ILE A 173 -4.18 -3.23 1.59
N ASP A 174 -5.25 -4.03 1.50
CA ASP A 174 -6.60 -3.56 1.16
C ASP A 174 -7.11 -2.53 2.19
N THR A 175 -6.90 -2.81 3.48
CA THR A 175 -7.27 -1.87 4.55
C THR A 175 -6.48 -0.57 4.45
N PHE A 176 -5.22 -0.65 4.08
CA PHE A 176 -4.37 0.54 3.88
C PHE A 176 -4.88 1.40 2.71
N TYR A 177 -5.33 0.79 1.61
CA TYR A 177 -5.96 1.53 0.50
C TYR A 177 -7.23 2.24 0.94
N LEU A 178 -8.10 1.52 1.66
CA LEU A 178 -9.36 2.08 2.14
C LEU A 178 -9.10 3.26 3.09
N ALA A 179 -8.13 3.14 3.99
CA ALA A 179 -7.75 4.21 4.90
C ALA A 179 -7.23 5.45 4.15
N LEU A 180 -6.35 5.25 3.15
CA LEU A 180 -5.86 6.34 2.32
C LEU A 180 -6.99 7.00 1.52
N LEU A 181 -7.86 6.19 0.95
CA LEU A 181 -9.01 6.67 0.16
C LEU A 181 -9.99 7.42 1.04
N TRP A 182 -10.24 6.95 2.27
CA TRP A 182 -11.08 7.63 3.25
C TRP A 182 -10.50 8.99 3.63
N ILE A 183 -9.22 9.07 3.96
CA ILE A 183 -8.53 10.34 4.27
C ILE A 183 -8.67 11.32 3.10
N LEU A 184 -8.60 10.81 1.87
CA LEU A 184 -8.73 11.60 0.66
C LEU A 184 -10.15 12.14 0.47
N VAL A 185 -11.16 11.29 0.67
CA VAL A 185 -12.58 11.67 0.57
C VAL A 185 -12.90 12.69 1.66
N ASP A 186 -12.49 12.46 2.89
CA ASP A 186 -12.69 13.39 3.99
C ASP A 186 -12.04 14.76 3.70
N ALA A 187 -10.79 14.74 3.23
CA ALA A 187 -10.08 15.96 2.83
C ALA A 187 -10.74 16.71 1.67
N THR A 188 -11.52 16.06 0.83
CA THR A 188 -12.25 16.69 -0.28
C THR A 188 -13.66 17.10 0.12
N ALA A 189 -14.36 16.32 0.96
CA ALA A 189 -15.75 16.55 1.36
C ALA A 189 -15.91 17.71 2.36
N VAL A 190 -14.95 17.91 3.27
CA VAL A 190 -14.95 19.02 4.24
C VAL A 190 -14.81 20.39 3.55
N ARG A 191 -14.69 20.45 2.22
CA ARG A 191 -14.36 21.65 1.43
C ARG A 191 -15.32 21.98 0.29
N GLY A 192 -16.37 21.19 0.11
CA GLY A 192 -17.49 21.52 -0.76
C GLY A 192 -18.56 22.27 0.00
#